data_36459777265e2bae653c9c30285e5014
#
_entry.id   36459777265e2bae653c9c30285e5014
#
_cell.length_a   1.000
_cell.length_b   1.000
_cell.length_c   1.000
_cell.angle_alpha   90.00
_cell.angle_beta   90.00
_cell.angle_gamma   90.00
#
_symmetry.space_group_name_H-M   'P 1'
#
loop_
_entity.id
_entity.type
_entity.pdbx_description
1 polymer ?
#
loop_
_entity_poly.entity_id
_entity_poly.type
_entity_poly.pdbx_seq_one_letter_code
_entity_poly.pdbx_strand_id
1 'polypeptide(L)' 'MAISAHLKTLQNKHTALEGEIEQELQYPVPDFIRLAELKKQKLHIKDRLAGFNLH' A
#
# COMPACT_ATOMS: atom_id res chain seq x y z
N MET A 1 -14.93 -16.01 -7.61
CA MET A 1 -14.34 -15.04 -8.52
C MET A 1 -13.95 -13.74 -7.80
N ALA A 2 -14.86 -13.12 -7.13
CA ALA A 2 -14.65 -11.79 -6.57
C ALA A 2 -13.53 -11.72 -5.54
N ILE A 3 -13.42 -12.71 -4.65
CA ILE A 3 -12.45 -12.65 -3.55
C ILE A 3 -11.01 -12.71 -4.06
N SER A 4 -10.69 -13.64 -4.95
CA SER A 4 -9.32 -13.75 -5.43
C SER A 4 -8.93 -12.58 -6.32
N ALA A 5 -9.84 -12.08 -7.16
CA ALA A 5 -9.58 -10.90 -7.98
C ALA A 5 -9.41 -9.65 -7.11
N HIS A 6 -10.22 -9.53 -6.08
CA HIS A 6 -10.14 -8.40 -5.16
C HIS A 6 -8.83 -8.42 -4.36
N LEU A 7 -8.42 -9.61 -3.90
CA LEU A 7 -7.14 -9.80 -3.20
C LEU A 7 -5.97 -9.39 -4.09
N LYS A 8 -5.99 -9.82 -5.33
CA LYS A 8 -4.93 -9.47 -6.28
C LYS A 8 -4.87 -7.97 -6.50
N THR A 9 -6.03 -7.32 -6.62
CA THR A 9 -6.09 -5.86 -6.76
C THR A 9 -5.49 -5.16 -5.55
N LEU A 10 -5.80 -5.63 -4.34
CA LEU A 10 -5.23 -5.07 -3.12
C LEU A 10 -3.72 -5.27 -3.05
N GLN A 11 -3.24 -6.45 -3.43
CA GLN A 11 -1.80 -6.73 -3.47
C GLN A 11 -1.08 -5.83 -4.46
N ASN A 12 -1.68 -5.61 -5.63
CA ASN A 12 -1.12 -4.73 -6.65
C ASN A 12 -1.04 -3.29 -6.14
N LYS A 13 -2.08 -2.82 -5.46
CA LYS A 13 -2.07 -1.49 -4.86
C LYS A 13 -1.02 -1.37 -3.78
N HIS A 14 -0.87 -2.39 -2.95
CA HIS A 14 0.16 -2.41 -1.91
C HIS A 14 1.55 -2.29 -2.52
N THR A 15 1.83 -3.07 -3.56
CA THR A 15 3.11 -3.02 -4.26
C THR A 15 3.35 -1.65 -4.90
N ALA A 16 2.33 -1.07 -5.52
CA ALA A 16 2.43 0.25 -6.12
C ALA A 16 2.73 1.32 -5.08
N LEU A 17 2.09 1.26 -3.92
CA LEU A 17 2.34 2.21 -2.84
C LEU A 17 3.75 2.08 -2.29
N GLU A 18 4.26 0.85 -2.17
CA GLU A 18 5.64 0.64 -1.74
C GLU A 18 6.62 1.28 -2.73
N GLY A 19 6.37 1.12 -4.02
CA GLY A 19 7.19 1.75 -5.05
C GLY A 19 7.16 3.27 -4.97
N GLU A 20 5.99 3.85 -4.74
CA GLU A 20 5.86 5.30 -4.58
C GLU A 20 6.60 5.80 -3.35
N ILE A 21 6.53 5.07 -2.24
CA ILE A 21 7.26 5.41 -1.02
C ILE A 21 8.76 5.40 -1.28
N GLU A 22 9.26 4.36 -1.95
CA GLU A 22 10.68 4.27 -2.29
C GLU A 22 11.13 5.43 -3.17
N GLN A 23 10.33 5.79 -4.18
CA GLN A 23 10.65 6.92 -5.04
C GLN A 23 10.73 8.22 -4.25
N GLU A 24 9.81 8.45 -3.33
CA GLU A 24 9.81 9.65 -2.51
C GLU A 24 11.05 9.71 -1.63
N LEU A 25 11.48 8.58 -1.10
CA LEU A 25 12.66 8.51 -0.25
C LEU A 25 13.97 8.73 -1.01
N GLN A 26 13.97 8.61 -2.34
CA GLN A 26 15.14 8.86 -3.16
C GLN A 26 15.41 10.33 -3.37
N TYR A 27 14.45 11.21 -3.11
CA TYR A 27 14.66 12.65 -3.23
C TYR A 27 15.58 13.13 -2.10
N PRO A 28 16.43 14.15 -2.35
CA PRO A 28 17.28 14.70 -1.29
C PRO A 28 16.49 15.24 -0.10
N VAL A 29 15.31 15.81 -0.37
CA VAL A 29 14.40 16.28 0.67
C VAL A 29 13.03 15.66 0.39
N PRO A 30 12.72 14.51 1.01
CA PRO A 30 11.43 13.87 0.81
C PRO A 30 10.28 14.72 1.33
N ASP A 31 9.12 14.60 0.68
CA ASP A 31 7.90 15.21 1.18
C ASP A 31 7.31 14.31 2.27
N PHE A 32 7.50 14.71 3.53
CA PHE A 32 7.07 13.91 4.67
C PHE A 32 5.55 13.83 4.79
N ILE A 33 4.84 14.85 4.31
CA ILE A 33 3.38 14.82 4.30
C ILE A 33 2.90 13.75 3.33
N ARG A 34 3.47 13.72 2.12
CA ARG A 34 3.13 12.70 1.13
C ARG A 34 3.52 11.30 1.61
N LEU A 35 4.69 11.16 2.24
CA LEU A 35 5.12 9.90 2.80
C LEU A 35 4.14 9.39 3.86
N ALA A 36 3.67 10.27 4.72
CA ALA A 36 2.70 9.91 5.74
C ALA A 36 1.40 9.41 5.12
N GLU A 37 0.92 10.07 4.07
CA GLU A 37 -0.27 9.66 3.35
C GLU A 37 -0.08 8.30 2.67
N LEU A 38 1.04 8.09 2.01
CA LEU A 38 1.34 6.84 1.34
C LEU A 38 1.43 5.69 2.34
N LYS A 39 2.08 5.92 3.47
CA LYS A 39 2.18 4.92 4.54
C LYS A 39 0.83 4.60 5.13
N LYS A 40 -0.03 5.61 5.29
CA LYS A 40 -1.38 5.40 5.79
C LYS A 40 -2.20 4.53 4.84
N GLN A 41 -2.13 4.83 3.54
CA GLN A 41 -2.83 4.04 2.53
C GLN A 41 -2.31 2.60 2.50
N LYS A 42 -1.00 2.42 2.59
CA LYS A 42 -0.38 1.10 2.65
C LYS A 42 -0.89 0.31 3.85
N LEU A 43 -0.98 0.94 4.99
CA LEU A 43 -1.47 0.30 6.20
C LEU A 43 -2.92 -0.14 6.06
N HIS A 44 -3.77 0.71 5.48
CA HIS A 44 -5.17 0.35 5.21
C HIS A 44 -5.29 -0.88 4.33
N ILE A 45 -4.50 -0.94 3.27
CA ILE A 45 -4.51 -2.08 2.36
C ILE A 45 -3.99 -3.33 3.05
N LYS A 46 -2.94 -3.20 3.83
CA LYS A 46 -2.38 -4.30 4.61
C LYS A 46 -3.41 -4.85 5.60
N ASP A 47 -4.16 -3.98 6.27
CA ASP A 47 -5.20 -4.39 7.19
C ASP A 47 -6.30 -5.17 6.47
N ARG A 48 -6.68 -4.75 5.27
CA ARG A 48 -7.67 -5.48 4.48
C ARG A 48 -7.16 -6.85 4.07
N LEU A 49 -5.90 -6.93 3.65
CA LEU A 49 -5.30 -8.20 3.29
C LEU A 49 -5.23 -9.14 4.50
N ALA A 50 -4.87 -8.62 5.65
CA ALA A 50 -4.84 -9.40 6.88
C ALA A 50 -6.24 -9.89 7.26
N GLY A 51 -7.26 -9.05 7.04
CA GLY A 51 -8.63 -9.43 7.28
C GLY A 51 -9.07 -10.64 6.47
N PHE A 52 -8.65 -10.73 5.22
CA PHE A 52 -8.93 -11.90 4.40
C PHE A 52 -8.25 -13.17 4.95
N ASN A 53 -7.09 -13.02 5.51
CA ASN A 53 -6.34 -14.15 6.05
C ASN A 53 -6.88 -14.64 7.39
N LEU A 54 -7.57 -13.79 8.13
CA LEU A 54 -8.12 -14.13 9.44
C LEU A 54 -9.43 -14.92 9.36
N HIS A 55 -10.03 -14.99 8.22
CA HIS A 55 -11.25 -15.72 7.98
C HIS A 55 -11.01 -16.98 7.16
#